data_5cf0ee0347a72e897ed68f374cce3bf4
#
_entry.id   5cf0ee0347a72e897ed68f374cce3bf4
#
_cell.length_a   1.000
_cell.length_b   1.000
_cell.length_c   1.000
_cell.angle_alpha   90.00
_cell.angle_beta   90.00
_cell.angle_gamma   90.00
#
_symmetry.space_group_name_H-M   'P 1'
#
loop_
_entity.id
_entity.type
_entity.pdbx_description
1 polymer ?
#
loop_
_entity_poly.entity_id
_entity_poly.type
_entity_poly.pdbx_seq_one_letter_code
_entity_poly.pdbx_strand_id
1 'polypeptide(L)'
;MGSEMCIRDRGNQASLGFSEIGMYLLSDPRVTALGLHIEGIGNLRAFEELATKARKLGKPIVALKVGKSVEARKATQSHTASLAGDAQSAKSLFKRLGIAEVDRLEVLIDTLKIFHSYGPLASKNVRSLSCSGGEASLVSDLAQEYGIQFPKLEKENISELRSVLGEMVALSNPLDLSLIHI
;
A
#
# COMPACT_ATOMS: atom_id res chain seq x y z
N MET A 1 8.68 12.75 12.79
CA MET A 1 8.46 11.60 13.67
C MET A 1 8.87 10.35 12.91
N GLY A 2 9.81 9.55 13.45
CA GLY A 2 10.18 8.26 12.85
C GLY A 2 9.05 7.24 13.06
N SER A 3 8.66 6.51 12.00
CA SER A 3 7.77 5.37 12.14
C SER A 3 8.56 4.19 12.66
N GLU A 4 8.08 3.56 13.73
CA GLU A 4 8.67 2.33 14.26
C GLU A 4 8.00 1.12 13.61
N MET A 5 8.81 0.19 13.09
CA MET A 5 8.33 -1.03 12.47
C MET A 5 8.65 -2.23 13.37
N CYS A 6 7.62 -2.99 13.75
CA CYS A 6 7.77 -4.21 14.51
C CYS A 6 7.55 -5.41 13.59
N ILE A 7 8.58 -6.22 13.37
CA ILE A 7 8.52 -7.43 12.53
C ILE A 7 8.34 -8.65 13.42
N ARG A 8 7.42 -9.53 13.05
CA ARG A 8 7.19 -10.83 13.65
C ARG A 8 7.24 -11.92 12.59
N ASP A 9 8.31 -12.68 12.57
CA ASP A 9 8.44 -13.84 11.70
C ASP A 9 7.73 -15.06 12.30
N ARG A 10 7.08 -15.86 11.44
CA ARG A 10 6.38 -17.08 11.79
C ARG A 10 6.59 -18.12 10.69
N GLY A 11 7.42 -19.12 11.02
CA GLY A 11 7.61 -20.32 10.19
C GLY A 11 6.38 -21.22 10.19
N ASN A 12 6.53 -22.48 10.59
CA ASN A 12 5.48 -23.52 10.58
C ASN A 12 4.39 -23.33 11.63
N GLN A 13 3.72 -22.27 11.73
CA GLN A 13 2.54 -21.87 12.54
C GLN A 13 1.86 -23.04 13.32
N ALA A 14 2.64 -23.78 14.12
CA ALA A 14 2.19 -25.03 14.75
C ALA A 14 1.16 -24.83 15.88
N SER A 15 1.08 -23.61 16.46
CA SER A 15 0.15 -23.30 17.56
C SER A 15 -0.74 -22.11 17.22
N LEU A 16 -0.16 -20.92 17.02
CA LEU A 16 -0.89 -19.71 16.68
C LEU A 16 -0.61 -19.34 15.23
N GLY A 17 -1.65 -19.12 14.46
CA GLY A 17 -1.56 -18.62 13.11
C GLY A 17 -1.26 -17.11 13.07
N PHE A 18 -0.86 -16.61 11.90
CA PHE A 18 -0.59 -15.18 11.74
C PHE A 18 -1.85 -14.32 11.95
N SER A 19 -3.05 -14.88 11.72
CA SER A 19 -4.31 -14.17 11.92
C SER A 19 -4.58 -13.85 13.39
N GLU A 20 -4.35 -14.81 14.28
CA GLU A 20 -4.51 -14.62 15.73
C GLU A 20 -3.51 -13.59 16.28
N ILE A 21 -2.27 -13.66 15.79
CA ILE A 21 -1.24 -12.69 16.16
C ILE A 21 -1.59 -11.30 15.63
N GLY A 22 -2.04 -11.23 14.39
CA GLY A 22 -2.50 -9.98 13.79
C GLY A 22 -3.66 -9.36 14.57
N MET A 23 -4.62 -10.17 15.01
CA MET A 23 -5.71 -9.71 15.87
C MET A 23 -5.24 -9.13 17.19
N TYR A 24 -4.22 -9.73 17.80
CA TYR A 24 -3.60 -9.20 19.01
C TYR A 24 -2.88 -7.88 18.76
N LEU A 25 -2.04 -7.81 17.71
CA LEU A 25 -1.33 -6.60 17.32
C LEU A 25 -2.26 -5.43 17.01
N LEU A 26 -3.38 -5.67 16.34
CA LEU A 26 -4.37 -4.63 16.06
C LEU A 26 -5.00 -4.02 17.31
N SER A 27 -4.97 -4.72 18.45
CA SER A 27 -5.46 -4.18 19.73
C SER A 27 -4.48 -3.18 20.37
N ASP A 28 -3.22 -3.15 19.96
CA ASP A 28 -2.25 -2.16 20.40
C ASP A 28 -2.51 -0.81 19.73
N PRO A 29 -2.72 0.29 20.51
CA PRO A 29 -2.98 1.61 19.93
C PRO A 29 -1.81 2.17 19.11
N ARG A 30 -0.60 1.69 19.33
CA ARG A 30 0.61 2.09 18.57
C ARG A 30 0.64 1.51 17.17
N VAL A 31 -0.08 0.40 16.92
CA VAL A 31 -0.19 -0.21 15.60
C VAL A 31 -1.24 0.53 14.80
N THR A 32 -0.84 1.17 13.71
CA THR A 32 -1.71 1.97 12.84
C THR A 32 -2.03 1.28 11.52
N ALA A 33 -1.17 0.35 11.08
CA ALA A 33 -1.37 -0.48 9.89
C ALA A 33 -0.71 -1.84 10.09
N LEU A 34 -1.16 -2.87 9.36
CA LEU A 34 -0.62 -4.22 9.43
C LEU A 34 -0.11 -4.66 8.05
N GLY A 35 1.18 -5.00 7.97
CA GLY A 35 1.79 -5.63 6.80
C GLY A 35 1.86 -7.14 6.95
N LEU A 36 1.43 -7.88 5.94
CA LEU A 36 1.44 -9.33 5.94
C LEU A 36 2.26 -9.86 4.75
N HIS A 37 3.32 -10.59 5.03
CA HIS A 37 4.03 -11.41 4.05
C HIS A 37 3.49 -12.84 4.15
N ILE A 38 2.77 -13.30 3.12
CA ILE A 38 1.92 -14.49 3.21
C ILE A 38 2.38 -15.57 2.21
N GLU A 39 2.72 -16.75 2.70
CA GLU A 39 2.92 -17.95 1.89
C GLU A 39 1.60 -18.72 1.68
N GLY A 40 0.83 -18.90 2.75
CA GLY A 40 -0.48 -19.55 2.76
C GLY A 40 -1.40 -18.90 3.78
N ILE A 41 -2.72 -18.95 3.56
CA ILE A 41 -3.69 -18.28 4.44
C ILE A 41 -4.06 -19.15 5.65
N GLY A 42 -3.90 -20.46 5.58
CA GLY A 42 -4.23 -21.35 6.67
C GLY A 42 -5.73 -21.30 7.02
N ASN A 43 -6.06 -20.79 8.20
CA ASN A 43 -7.44 -20.66 8.65
C ASN A 43 -8.13 -19.44 8.03
N LEU A 44 -8.96 -19.70 7.01
CA LEU A 44 -9.68 -18.65 6.28
C LEU A 44 -10.61 -17.83 7.18
N ARG A 45 -11.32 -18.49 8.11
CA ARG A 45 -12.26 -17.82 9.03
C ARG A 45 -11.52 -16.84 9.94
N ALA A 46 -10.41 -17.27 10.53
CA ALA A 46 -9.59 -16.40 11.38
C ALA A 46 -9.02 -15.21 10.57
N PHE A 47 -8.69 -15.41 9.30
CA PHE A 47 -8.25 -14.34 8.42
C PHE A 47 -9.37 -13.32 8.08
N GLU A 48 -10.58 -13.79 7.86
CA GLU A 48 -11.76 -12.92 7.68
C GLU A 48 -12.08 -12.11 8.95
N GLU A 49 -11.95 -12.74 10.12
CA GLU A 49 -12.12 -12.07 11.42
C GLU A 49 -11.04 -10.98 11.63
N LEU A 50 -9.78 -11.27 11.27
CA LEU A 50 -8.69 -10.29 11.28
C LEU A 50 -9.00 -9.08 10.41
N ALA A 51 -9.40 -9.31 9.15
CA ALA A 51 -9.74 -8.23 8.22
C ALA A 51 -10.94 -7.40 8.71
N THR A 52 -11.93 -8.06 9.31
CA THR A 52 -13.10 -7.40 9.89
C THR A 52 -12.73 -6.53 11.08
N LYS A 53 -11.85 -7.03 11.96
CA LYS A 53 -11.34 -6.26 13.11
C LYS A 53 -10.53 -5.05 12.64
N ALA A 54 -9.63 -5.24 11.69
CA ALA A 54 -8.81 -4.17 11.13
C ALA A 54 -9.67 -3.03 10.56
N ARG A 55 -10.71 -3.38 9.79
CA ARG A 55 -11.67 -2.42 9.23
C ARG A 55 -12.43 -1.66 10.32
N LYS A 56 -12.93 -2.35 11.35
CA LYS A 56 -13.63 -1.71 12.48
C LYS A 56 -12.74 -0.72 13.22
N LEU A 57 -11.45 -0.99 13.30
CA LEU A 57 -10.47 -0.13 13.97
C LEU A 57 -9.89 0.96 13.05
N GLY A 58 -10.25 0.98 11.76
CA GLY A 58 -9.66 1.91 10.78
C GLY A 58 -8.17 1.65 10.52
N LYS A 59 -7.67 0.44 10.80
CA LYS A 59 -6.26 0.04 10.63
C LYS A 59 -6.11 -0.79 9.37
N PRO A 60 -5.58 -0.24 8.27
CA PRO A 60 -5.49 -0.95 7.00
C PRO A 60 -4.52 -2.13 7.07
N ILE A 61 -4.81 -3.15 6.24
CA ILE A 61 -3.94 -4.30 6.01
C ILE A 61 -3.37 -4.22 4.60
N VAL A 62 -2.06 -4.44 4.48
CA VAL A 62 -1.34 -4.63 3.20
C VAL A 62 -0.78 -6.04 3.16
N ALA A 63 -0.99 -6.76 2.08
CA ALA A 63 -0.52 -8.12 1.91
C ALA A 63 0.43 -8.26 0.71
N LEU A 64 1.55 -8.91 0.94
CA LEU A 64 2.47 -9.41 -0.08
C LEU A 64 2.33 -10.93 -0.13
N LYS A 65 1.63 -11.44 -1.16
CA LYS A 65 1.47 -12.88 -1.37
C LYS A 65 2.62 -13.42 -2.19
N VAL A 66 3.35 -14.38 -1.64
CA VAL A 66 4.41 -15.15 -2.32
C VAL A 66 3.94 -16.56 -2.69
N GLY A 67 4.77 -17.33 -3.39
CA GLY A 67 4.40 -18.67 -3.83
C GLY A 67 3.41 -18.64 -5.00
N LYS A 68 3.50 -17.65 -5.90
CA LYS A 68 2.58 -17.50 -7.04
C LYS A 68 2.96 -18.36 -8.24
N SER A 69 4.26 -18.57 -8.53
CA SER A 69 4.73 -19.42 -9.61
C SER A 69 4.65 -20.92 -9.27
N VAL A 70 4.72 -21.77 -10.26
CA VAL A 70 4.74 -23.24 -10.08
C VAL A 70 5.96 -23.65 -9.26
N GLU A 71 7.13 -23.07 -9.57
CA GLU A 71 8.38 -23.33 -8.89
C GLU A 71 8.34 -22.87 -7.44
N ALA A 72 7.85 -21.66 -7.19
CA ALA A 72 7.70 -21.13 -5.84
C ALA A 72 6.72 -21.97 -5.00
N ARG A 73 5.62 -22.45 -5.58
CA ARG A 73 4.68 -23.36 -4.89
C ARG A 73 5.35 -24.68 -4.48
N LYS A 74 6.14 -25.28 -5.35
CA LYS A 74 6.89 -26.50 -5.02
C LYS A 74 7.86 -26.26 -3.85
N ALA A 75 8.58 -25.14 -3.86
CA ALA A 75 9.47 -24.77 -2.77
C ALA A 75 8.70 -24.55 -1.45
N THR A 76 7.59 -23.83 -1.47
CA THR A 76 6.76 -23.58 -0.29
C THR A 76 6.19 -24.88 0.29
N GLN A 77 5.71 -25.81 -0.55
CA GLN A 77 5.21 -27.12 -0.09
C GLN A 77 6.26 -27.95 0.61
N SER A 78 7.52 -27.90 0.14
CA SER A 78 8.63 -28.64 0.77
C SER A 78 9.05 -28.06 2.14
N HIS A 79 8.87 -26.76 2.33
CA HIS A 79 9.33 -26.09 3.56
C HIS A 79 8.27 -25.94 4.64
N THR A 80 7.00 -25.76 4.30
CA THR A 80 5.97 -25.38 5.29
C THR A 80 4.81 -26.36 5.37
N ALA A 81 4.75 -27.41 4.54
CA ALA A 81 3.60 -28.33 4.43
C ALA A 81 2.24 -27.64 4.25
N SER A 82 2.21 -26.31 4.01
CA SER A 82 1.00 -25.56 3.79
C SER A 82 0.61 -25.61 2.31
N LEU A 83 -0.67 -25.87 2.03
CA LEU A 83 -1.23 -25.71 0.70
C LEU A 83 -1.12 -24.22 0.33
N ALA A 84 -0.14 -23.88 -0.50
CA ALA A 84 -0.08 -22.56 -1.12
C ALA A 84 -1.35 -22.40 -1.98
N GLY A 85 -2.32 -21.66 -1.47
CA GLY A 85 -3.56 -21.39 -2.18
C GLY A 85 -3.29 -20.75 -3.54
N ASP A 86 -4.19 -20.97 -4.51
CA ASP A 86 -4.11 -20.35 -5.82
C ASP A 86 -4.00 -18.83 -5.72
N ALA A 87 -3.06 -18.24 -6.49
CA ALA A 87 -2.81 -16.81 -6.45
C ALA A 87 -4.04 -15.97 -6.84
N GLN A 88 -4.86 -16.46 -7.79
CA GLN A 88 -6.06 -15.78 -8.23
C GLN A 88 -7.15 -15.79 -7.14
N SER A 89 -7.29 -16.91 -6.44
CA SER A 89 -8.20 -17.03 -5.30
C SER A 89 -7.80 -16.10 -4.16
N ALA A 90 -6.49 -16.02 -3.86
CA ALA A 90 -5.97 -15.09 -2.86
C ALA A 90 -6.24 -13.63 -3.23
N LYS A 91 -6.00 -13.23 -4.48
CA LYS A 91 -6.29 -11.90 -5.01
C LYS A 91 -7.77 -11.53 -4.87
N SER A 92 -8.66 -12.46 -5.23
CA SER A 92 -10.11 -12.27 -5.10
C SER A 92 -10.54 -12.10 -3.65
N LEU A 93 -9.94 -12.89 -2.74
CA LEU A 93 -10.17 -12.81 -1.30
C LEU A 93 -9.71 -11.46 -0.74
N PHE A 94 -8.48 -11.02 -1.07
CA PHE A 94 -7.97 -9.73 -0.61
C PHE A 94 -8.85 -8.57 -1.07
N LYS A 95 -9.26 -8.58 -2.34
CA LYS A 95 -10.20 -7.58 -2.88
C LYS A 95 -11.52 -7.58 -2.10
N ARG A 96 -12.11 -8.75 -1.83
CA ARG A 96 -13.37 -8.89 -1.07
C ARG A 96 -13.22 -8.38 0.36
N LEU A 97 -12.08 -8.62 1.00
CA LEU A 97 -11.80 -8.21 2.37
C LEU A 97 -11.31 -6.76 2.50
N GLY A 98 -11.07 -6.06 1.38
CA GLY A 98 -10.54 -4.70 1.39
C GLY A 98 -9.08 -4.63 1.84
N ILE A 99 -8.31 -5.69 1.58
CA ILE A 99 -6.87 -5.75 1.86
C ILE A 99 -6.11 -5.29 0.61
N ALA A 100 -5.19 -4.36 0.78
CA ALA A 100 -4.31 -3.91 -0.30
C ALA A 100 -3.30 -5.01 -0.64
N GLU A 101 -3.27 -5.47 -1.89
CA GLU A 101 -2.25 -6.43 -2.35
C GLU A 101 -1.12 -5.68 -3.04
N VAL A 102 0.11 -6.04 -2.71
CA VAL A 102 1.34 -5.57 -3.36
C VAL A 102 2.19 -6.76 -3.83
N ASP A 103 3.10 -6.52 -4.75
CA ASP A 103 3.89 -7.56 -5.40
C ASP A 103 5.39 -7.52 -5.05
N ARG A 104 5.84 -6.46 -4.35
CA ARG A 104 7.23 -6.25 -3.96
C ARG A 104 7.34 -5.78 -2.52
N LEU A 105 8.46 -6.12 -1.88
CA LEU A 105 8.70 -5.78 -0.48
C LEU A 105 8.83 -4.26 -0.26
N GLU A 106 9.48 -3.56 -1.18
CA GLU A 106 9.65 -2.11 -1.15
C GLU A 106 8.28 -1.43 -1.16
N VAL A 107 7.38 -1.89 -2.04
CA VAL A 107 6.02 -1.35 -2.15
C VAL A 107 5.20 -1.66 -0.90
N LEU A 108 5.39 -2.83 -0.26
CA LEU A 108 4.78 -3.15 1.02
C LEU A 108 5.16 -2.11 2.08
N ILE A 109 6.47 -1.83 2.21
CA ILE A 109 7.00 -0.90 3.20
C ILE A 109 6.51 0.53 2.95
N ASP A 110 6.58 1.00 1.70
CA ASP A 110 6.15 2.35 1.35
C ASP A 110 4.65 2.54 1.50
N THR A 111 3.84 1.52 1.17
CA THR A 111 2.40 1.54 1.42
C THR A 111 2.08 1.60 2.92
N LEU A 112 2.81 0.85 3.75
CA LEU A 112 2.67 0.91 5.21
C LEU A 112 3.03 2.29 5.77
N LYS A 113 4.08 2.95 5.26
CA LYS A 113 4.44 4.33 5.64
C LYS A 113 3.31 5.32 5.31
N ILE A 114 2.73 5.20 4.11
CA ILE A 114 1.58 6.04 3.71
C ILE A 114 0.41 5.81 4.65
N PHE A 115 0.06 4.56 4.93
CA PHE A 115 -1.05 4.24 5.83
C PHE A 115 -0.78 4.64 7.28
N HIS A 116 0.47 4.59 7.73
CA HIS A 116 0.84 5.08 9.05
C HIS A 116 0.64 6.60 9.18
N SER A 117 1.00 7.36 8.14
CA SER A 117 0.96 8.82 8.16
C SER A 117 -0.42 9.40 7.89
N TYR A 118 -1.19 8.77 7.01
CA TYR A 118 -2.44 9.34 6.47
C TYR A 118 -3.66 8.44 6.65
N GLY A 119 -3.50 7.21 7.08
CA GLY A 119 -4.57 6.21 7.08
C GLY A 119 -4.99 5.77 5.68
N PRO A 120 -6.16 5.12 5.53
CA PRO A 120 -6.71 4.74 4.24
C PRO A 120 -6.98 5.97 3.37
N LEU A 121 -6.48 5.98 2.14
CA LEU A 121 -6.67 7.09 1.21
C LEU A 121 -8.12 7.13 0.69
N ALA A 122 -8.73 8.30 0.71
CA ALA A 122 -10.12 8.50 0.32
C ALA A 122 -10.32 8.50 -1.21
N SER A 123 -9.29 8.78 -2.00
CA SER A 123 -9.38 8.87 -3.45
C SER A 123 -8.06 8.50 -4.14
N LYS A 124 -8.13 8.32 -5.46
CA LYS A 124 -6.96 8.16 -6.34
C LYS A 124 -6.44 9.49 -6.90
N ASN A 125 -7.04 10.60 -6.51
CA ASN A 125 -6.64 11.91 -6.97
C ASN A 125 -5.35 12.33 -6.26
N VAL A 126 -4.34 12.67 -7.04
CA VAL A 126 -3.02 13.05 -6.54
C VAL A 126 -2.66 14.43 -7.07
N ARG A 127 -1.96 15.22 -6.26
CA ARG A 127 -1.25 16.42 -6.71
C ARG A 127 0.24 16.14 -6.55
N SER A 128 1.01 16.42 -7.59
CA SER A 128 2.46 16.23 -7.60
C SER A 128 3.17 17.55 -7.82
N LEU A 129 4.25 17.74 -7.07
CA LEU A 129 5.17 18.86 -7.18
C LEU A 129 6.54 18.27 -7.54
N SER A 130 7.13 18.72 -8.61
CA SER A 130 8.44 18.28 -9.09
C SER A 130 9.37 19.48 -9.28
N CYS A 131 10.64 19.30 -9.01
CA CYS A 131 11.67 20.32 -9.30
C CYS A 131 12.31 20.12 -10.68
N SER A 132 11.80 19.20 -11.48
CA SER A 132 12.29 18.93 -12.84
C SER A 132 11.15 18.44 -13.74
N GLY A 133 11.12 18.90 -14.98
CA GLY A 133 10.16 18.46 -15.99
C GLY A 133 10.27 16.96 -16.30
N GLY A 134 11.46 16.38 -16.16
CA GLY A 134 11.65 14.93 -16.29
C GLY A 134 10.94 14.15 -15.20
N GLU A 135 10.97 14.60 -13.96
CA GLU A 135 10.22 14.00 -12.84
C GLU A 135 8.70 14.13 -13.05
N ALA A 136 8.23 15.31 -13.46
CA ALA A 136 6.80 15.53 -13.74
C ALA A 136 6.30 14.62 -14.85
N SER A 137 7.10 14.40 -15.91
CA SER A 137 6.78 13.47 -16.99
C SER A 137 6.77 12.03 -16.52
N LEU A 138 7.78 11.58 -15.78
CA LEU A 138 7.86 10.23 -15.24
C LEU A 138 6.68 9.90 -14.33
N VAL A 139 6.32 10.83 -13.45
CA VAL A 139 5.16 10.66 -12.54
C VAL A 139 3.86 10.58 -13.34
N SER A 140 3.72 11.32 -14.44
CA SER A 140 2.56 11.26 -15.33
C SER A 140 2.43 9.90 -16.03
N ASP A 141 3.54 9.36 -16.54
CA ASP A 141 3.59 8.05 -17.20
C ASP A 141 3.21 6.92 -16.21
N LEU A 142 3.81 6.92 -15.02
CA LEU A 142 3.49 5.96 -13.96
C LEU A 142 2.03 6.09 -13.51
N ALA A 143 1.51 7.29 -13.38
CA ALA A 143 0.13 7.51 -13.00
C ALA A 143 -0.85 6.88 -13.99
N GLN A 144 -0.56 6.98 -15.30
CA GLN A 144 -1.37 6.35 -16.33
C GLN A 144 -1.34 4.81 -16.19
N GLU A 145 -0.17 4.23 -15.95
CA GLU A 145 -0.01 2.77 -15.75
C GLU A 145 -0.83 2.26 -14.56
N TYR A 146 -0.81 3.00 -13.44
CA TYR A 146 -1.50 2.60 -12.21
C TYR A 146 -2.92 3.15 -12.04
N GLY A 147 -3.44 3.85 -13.04
CA GLY A 147 -4.78 4.44 -13.01
C GLY A 147 -4.97 5.51 -11.93
N ILE A 148 -3.88 6.22 -11.62
CA ILE A 148 -3.89 7.40 -10.74
C ILE A 148 -4.36 8.61 -11.57
N GLN A 149 -5.10 9.51 -10.93
CA GLN A 149 -5.62 10.70 -11.61
C GLN A 149 -4.95 11.97 -11.07
N PHE A 150 -4.56 12.83 -12.01
CA PHE A 150 -4.15 14.19 -11.72
C PHE A 150 -5.27 15.16 -12.09
N PRO A 151 -6.17 15.52 -11.15
CA PRO A 151 -7.23 16.46 -11.42
C PRO A 151 -6.64 17.82 -11.79
N LYS A 152 -7.34 18.56 -12.64
CA LYS A 152 -6.98 19.94 -12.96
C LYS A 152 -7.01 20.79 -11.70
N LEU A 153 -6.17 21.80 -11.66
CA LEU A 153 -6.18 22.79 -10.59
C LEU A 153 -7.47 23.62 -10.67
N GLU A 154 -8.08 23.87 -9.52
CA GLU A 154 -9.25 24.74 -9.41
C GLU A 154 -8.84 26.21 -9.56
N LYS A 155 -9.78 27.07 -9.96
CA LYS A 155 -9.48 28.49 -10.25
C LYS A 155 -8.89 29.22 -9.02
N GLU A 156 -9.39 28.90 -7.85
CA GLU A 156 -8.92 29.46 -6.58
C GLU A 156 -7.45 29.08 -6.34
N ASN A 157 -7.10 27.79 -6.51
CA ASN A 157 -5.72 27.33 -6.38
C ASN A 157 -4.79 27.94 -7.43
N ILE A 158 -5.26 28.13 -8.66
CA ILE A 158 -4.49 28.78 -9.72
C ILE A 158 -4.16 30.23 -9.33
N SER A 159 -5.15 30.99 -8.81
CA SER A 159 -4.92 32.35 -8.37
C SER A 159 -3.89 32.46 -7.25
N GLU A 160 -3.99 31.61 -6.23
CA GLU A 160 -3.04 31.57 -5.13
C GLU A 160 -1.64 31.17 -5.58
N LEU A 161 -1.53 30.09 -6.36
CA LEU A 161 -0.24 29.64 -6.91
C LEU A 161 0.40 30.71 -7.80
N ARG A 162 -0.40 31.40 -8.63
CA ARG A 162 0.11 32.48 -9.49
C ARG A 162 0.70 33.63 -8.68
N SER A 163 0.07 33.99 -7.57
CA SER A 163 0.58 35.07 -6.70
C SER A 163 1.93 34.76 -6.05
N VAL A 164 2.24 33.46 -5.84
CA VAL A 164 3.47 33.00 -5.21
C VAL A 164 4.55 32.66 -6.24
N LEU A 165 4.17 31.97 -7.34
CA LEU A 165 5.09 31.41 -8.32
C LEU A 165 5.37 32.33 -9.52
N GLY A 166 4.61 33.41 -9.68
CA GLY A 166 4.74 34.33 -10.80
C GLY A 166 4.26 33.78 -12.13
N GLU A 167 4.47 34.53 -13.22
CA GLU A 167 3.93 34.21 -14.55
C GLU A 167 4.74 33.15 -15.32
N MET A 168 6.00 32.92 -14.93
CA MET A 168 6.89 32.02 -15.66
C MET A 168 6.58 30.55 -15.49
N VAL A 169 5.92 30.17 -14.41
CA VAL A 169 5.60 28.77 -14.10
C VAL A 169 4.30 28.35 -14.75
N ALA A 170 4.32 27.29 -15.53
CA ALA A 170 3.11 26.66 -16.08
C ALA A 170 2.33 25.95 -14.94
N LEU A 171 1.15 26.50 -14.60
CA LEU A 171 0.33 25.94 -13.53
C LEU A 171 -0.47 24.74 -14.04
N SER A 172 0.01 23.54 -13.73
CA SER A 172 -0.58 22.27 -14.11
C SER A 172 -0.54 21.27 -12.93
N ASN A 173 -1.10 20.10 -13.10
CA ASN A 173 -0.92 18.97 -12.19
C ASN A 173 -0.54 17.74 -13.03
N PRO A 174 0.66 17.19 -12.91
CA PRO A 174 1.79 17.58 -12.02
C PRO A 174 2.27 19.03 -12.21
N LEU A 175 2.74 19.67 -11.13
CA LEU A 175 3.33 21.00 -11.15
C LEU A 175 4.84 20.90 -11.25
N ASP A 176 5.41 21.45 -12.32
CA ASP A 176 6.85 21.53 -12.53
C ASP A 176 7.36 22.90 -12.05
N LEU A 177 8.23 22.89 -11.05
CA LEU A 177 8.83 24.05 -10.43
C LEU A 177 10.26 24.34 -10.97
N SER A 178 10.70 23.66 -12.02
CA SER A 178 12.08 23.79 -12.53
C SER A 178 12.47 25.23 -12.94
N LEU A 179 11.49 26.04 -13.33
CA LEU A 179 11.72 27.42 -13.76
C LEU A 179 11.88 28.43 -12.61
N ILE A 180 11.70 28.02 -11.35
CA ILE A 180 11.86 28.94 -10.21
C ILE A 180 13.34 29.25 -9.93
N HIS A 181 14.25 28.43 -10.45
CA HIS A 181 15.69 28.53 -10.20
C HIS A 181 16.49 29.18 -11.35
N ILE A 182 15.83 29.78 -12.33
CA ILE A 182 16.48 30.47 -13.46
C ILE A 182 16.51 31.99 -13.24
#